data_f627149ed9ee3ec7053d126d17193ab8
#
_entry.id   f627149ed9ee3ec7053d126d17193ab8
#
_cell.length_a   1.000
_cell.length_b   1.000
_cell.length_c   1.000
_cell.angle_alpha   90.00
_cell.angle_beta   90.00
_cell.angle_gamma   90.00
#
_symmetry.space_group_name_H-M   'P 1'
#
loop_
_entity.id
_entity.type
_entity.pdbx_description
1 polymer ?
#
loop_
_entity_poly.entity_id
_entity_poly.type
_entity_poly.pdbx_seq_one_letter_code
_entity_poly.pdbx_strand_id
1 'polypeptide(L)'
;NYTFRLVPARQLVANLAGICDAEAVAYEPAALTLIARASGGSVRDAQSIMGQLIAGAGPEGLTQTQVAEQLGVTDDALLDAVIDAVADHDGAGLFGVVEQTVESGHDVRRFVTDLLHRFRDLMVIHHAGAAATADVLDVSEDRRELLAEQAARFGPTELTRYADVVNTGLTQVKGSTSPRLQLEILAARLLVPTSDADPEATLARLEVVE
;
A
#
# COMPACT_ATOMS: atom_id res chain seq x y z
N ASN A 1 -34.49 -4.29 -9.83
CA ASN A 1 -33.08 -3.90 -9.73
C ASN A 1 -32.34 -4.95 -8.92
N TYR A 2 -31.41 -5.69 -9.56
CA TYR A 2 -30.50 -6.61 -8.87
C TYR A 2 -29.24 -5.83 -8.52
N THR A 3 -28.87 -5.83 -7.24
CA THR A 3 -27.65 -5.18 -6.75
C THR A 3 -26.50 -6.19 -6.86
N PHE A 4 -25.57 -5.98 -7.76
CA PHE A 4 -24.34 -6.76 -7.81
C PHE A 4 -23.38 -6.23 -6.71
N ARG A 5 -22.97 -7.12 -5.81
CA ARG A 5 -21.98 -6.80 -4.79
C ARG A 5 -20.58 -7.01 -5.35
N LEU A 6 -19.61 -6.27 -4.82
CA LEU A 6 -18.21 -6.51 -5.07
C LEU A 6 -17.84 -7.94 -4.62
N VAL A 7 -16.97 -8.60 -5.39
CA VAL A 7 -16.53 -9.97 -5.13
C VAL A 7 -15.23 -9.93 -4.33
N PRO A 8 -15.09 -10.74 -3.27
CA PRO A 8 -13.83 -10.85 -2.52
C PRO A 8 -12.68 -11.25 -3.43
N ALA A 9 -11.48 -10.69 -3.17
CA ALA A 9 -10.28 -10.90 -3.99
C ALA A 9 -9.97 -12.39 -4.19
N ARG A 10 -10.11 -13.22 -3.15
CA ARG A 10 -9.91 -14.66 -3.22
C ARG A 10 -10.80 -15.35 -4.27
N GLN A 11 -12.06 -14.93 -4.38
CA GLN A 11 -12.98 -15.48 -5.40
C GLN A 11 -12.63 -14.98 -6.80
N LEU A 12 -12.17 -13.72 -6.92
CA LEU A 12 -11.68 -13.18 -8.18
C LEU A 12 -10.45 -13.94 -8.65
N VAL A 13 -9.47 -14.17 -7.79
CA VAL A 13 -8.26 -14.96 -8.12
C VAL A 13 -8.64 -16.35 -8.64
N ALA A 14 -9.56 -17.05 -7.98
CA ALA A 14 -10.04 -18.35 -8.45
C ALA A 14 -10.73 -18.29 -9.82
N ASN A 15 -11.51 -17.24 -10.09
CA ASN A 15 -12.13 -17.02 -11.39
C ASN A 15 -11.09 -16.74 -12.48
N LEU A 16 -10.10 -15.87 -12.21
CA LEU A 16 -9.02 -15.53 -13.13
C LEU A 16 -8.15 -16.76 -13.44
N ALA A 17 -7.83 -17.57 -12.43
CA ALA A 17 -7.10 -18.83 -12.63
C ALA A 17 -7.84 -19.78 -13.59
N GLY A 18 -9.15 -19.96 -13.39
CA GLY A 18 -9.95 -20.78 -14.29
C GLY A 18 -10.00 -20.27 -15.73
N ILE A 19 -9.88 -18.97 -15.96
CA ILE A 19 -9.78 -18.39 -17.30
C ILE A 19 -8.40 -18.66 -17.90
N CYS A 20 -7.31 -18.44 -17.14
CA CYS A 20 -5.96 -18.75 -17.60
C CYS A 20 -5.82 -20.23 -18.00
N ASP A 21 -6.38 -21.14 -17.18
CA ASP A 21 -6.36 -22.57 -17.45
C ASP A 21 -7.13 -22.91 -18.75
N ALA A 22 -8.30 -22.28 -18.97
CA ALA A 22 -9.11 -22.48 -20.17
C ALA A 22 -8.44 -21.93 -21.45
N GLU A 23 -7.68 -20.84 -21.32
CA GLU A 23 -6.94 -20.18 -22.41
C GLU A 23 -5.51 -20.74 -22.58
N ALA A 24 -5.13 -21.72 -21.76
CA ALA A 24 -3.78 -22.32 -21.73
C ALA A 24 -2.65 -21.28 -21.53
N VAL A 25 -2.91 -20.25 -20.72
CA VAL A 25 -1.95 -19.22 -20.37
C VAL A 25 -1.28 -19.57 -19.04
N ALA A 26 0.04 -19.65 -19.03
CA ALA A 26 0.80 -19.81 -17.79
C ALA A 26 0.65 -18.56 -16.89
N TYR A 27 0.65 -18.74 -15.59
CA TYR A 27 0.55 -17.63 -14.64
C TYR A 27 1.20 -17.92 -13.31
N GLU A 28 1.68 -16.89 -12.66
CA GLU A 28 2.06 -16.91 -11.25
C GLU A 28 0.85 -16.54 -10.38
N PRO A 29 0.55 -17.25 -9.27
CA PRO A 29 -0.56 -16.92 -8.38
C PRO A 29 -0.53 -15.46 -7.87
N ALA A 30 0.68 -14.93 -7.63
CA ALA A 30 0.88 -13.55 -7.22
C ALA A 30 0.44 -12.54 -8.29
N ALA A 31 0.61 -12.85 -9.58
CA ALA A 31 0.13 -12.02 -10.69
C ALA A 31 -1.40 -11.87 -10.66
N LEU A 32 -2.13 -12.97 -10.45
CA LEU A 32 -3.59 -12.94 -10.36
C LEU A 32 -4.08 -12.16 -9.13
N THR A 33 -3.35 -12.23 -8.03
CA THR A 33 -3.64 -11.43 -6.82
C THR A 33 -3.52 -9.93 -7.11
N LEU A 34 -2.49 -9.50 -7.85
CA LEU A 34 -2.34 -8.10 -8.26
C LEU A 34 -3.51 -7.63 -9.14
N ILE A 35 -3.94 -8.45 -10.11
CA ILE A 35 -5.09 -8.14 -10.97
C ILE A 35 -6.38 -8.02 -10.14
N ALA A 36 -6.62 -8.95 -9.22
CA ALA A 36 -7.79 -8.94 -8.35
C ALA A 36 -7.84 -7.69 -7.46
N ARG A 37 -6.70 -7.26 -6.92
CA ARG A 37 -6.59 -6.00 -6.14
C ARG A 37 -6.84 -4.76 -7.00
N ALA A 38 -6.23 -4.70 -8.19
CA ALA A 38 -6.38 -3.58 -9.10
C ALA A 38 -7.82 -3.38 -9.57
N SER A 39 -8.62 -4.46 -9.64
CA SER A 39 -10.03 -4.43 -10.06
C SER A 39 -11.01 -3.93 -8.97
N GLY A 40 -10.55 -3.77 -7.72
CA GLY A 40 -11.40 -3.29 -6.63
C GLY A 40 -12.64 -4.14 -6.33
N GLY A 41 -12.64 -5.44 -6.67
CA GLY A 41 -13.76 -6.34 -6.46
C GLY A 41 -14.72 -6.46 -7.65
N SER A 42 -14.44 -5.78 -8.77
CA SER A 42 -15.21 -5.85 -10.00
C SER A 42 -14.72 -7.00 -10.88
N VAL A 43 -15.55 -8.02 -11.09
CA VAL A 43 -15.25 -9.15 -12.00
C VAL A 43 -14.98 -8.66 -13.42
N ARG A 44 -15.80 -7.74 -13.91
CA ARG A 44 -15.67 -7.19 -15.26
C ARG A 44 -14.34 -6.49 -15.47
N ASP A 45 -13.93 -5.68 -14.50
CA ASP A 45 -12.68 -4.93 -14.60
C ASP A 45 -11.49 -5.87 -14.48
N ALA A 46 -11.56 -6.87 -13.56
CA ALA A 46 -10.54 -7.91 -13.44
C ALA A 46 -10.31 -8.67 -14.75
N GLN A 47 -11.39 -9.09 -15.41
CA GLN A 47 -11.33 -9.79 -16.70
C GLN A 47 -10.84 -8.87 -17.83
N SER A 48 -11.22 -7.59 -17.82
CA SER A 48 -10.74 -6.62 -18.81
C SER A 48 -9.23 -6.35 -18.65
N ILE A 49 -8.76 -6.17 -17.43
CA ILE A 49 -7.34 -6.03 -17.10
C ILE A 49 -6.57 -7.28 -17.55
N MET A 50 -7.06 -8.46 -17.17
CA MET A 50 -6.42 -9.72 -17.52
C MET A 50 -6.33 -9.92 -19.03
N GLY A 51 -7.38 -9.61 -19.80
CA GLY A 51 -7.37 -9.71 -21.26
C GLY A 51 -6.30 -8.83 -21.91
N GLN A 52 -6.08 -7.61 -21.36
CA GLN A 52 -5.00 -6.73 -21.83
C GLN A 52 -3.62 -7.31 -21.50
N LEU A 53 -3.45 -7.86 -20.30
CA LEU A 53 -2.20 -8.45 -19.85
C LEU A 53 -1.84 -9.70 -20.65
N ILE A 54 -2.82 -10.58 -20.93
CA ILE A 54 -2.63 -11.79 -21.76
C ILE A 54 -2.21 -11.41 -23.18
N ALA A 55 -2.80 -10.37 -23.76
CA ALA A 55 -2.44 -9.90 -25.10
C ALA A 55 -0.99 -9.40 -25.21
N GLY A 56 -0.41 -8.95 -24.09
CA GLY A 56 0.99 -8.52 -23.99
C GLY A 56 1.92 -9.55 -23.36
N ALA A 57 1.40 -10.73 -22.97
CA ALA A 57 2.19 -11.74 -22.30
C ALA A 57 3.20 -12.41 -23.25
N GLY A 58 4.40 -12.62 -22.73
CA GLY A 58 5.42 -13.41 -23.41
C GLY A 58 5.19 -14.93 -23.24
N PRO A 59 6.15 -15.75 -23.69
CA PRO A 59 6.04 -17.20 -23.58
C PRO A 59 5.99 -17.73 -22.14
N GLU A 60 6.38 -16.92 -21.16
CA GLU A 60 6.34 -17.24 -19.72
C GLU A 60 4.95 -17.00 -19.11
N GLY A 61 4.02 -16.42 -19.87
CA GLY A 61 2.68 -16.09 -19.40
C GLY A 61 2.64 -14.85 -18.51
N LEU A 62 1.73 -14.85 -17.52
CA LEU A 62 1.53 -13.74 -16.59
C LEU A 62 2.45 -13.88 -15.37
N THR A 63 3.60 -13.23 -15.39
CA THR A 63 4.48 -13.15 -14.22
C THR A 63 4.10 -11.99 -13.31
N GLN A 64 4.41 -12.09 -12.03
CA GLN A 64 4.15 -11.03 -11.05
C GLN A 64 4.82 -9.72 -11.47
N THR A 65 6.09 -9.77 -11.89
CA THR A 65 6.86 -8.59 -12.28
C THR A 65 6.22 -7.88 -13.47
N GLN A 66 5.91 -8.62 -14.55
CA GLN A 66 5.28 -8.04 -15.73
C GLN A 66 3.91 -7.41 -15.43
N VAL A 67 3.09 -8.10 -14.63
CA VAL A 67 1.78 -7.59 -14.23
C VAL A 67 1.93 -6.34 -13.35
N ALA A 68 2.87 -6.33 -12.42
CA ALA A 68 3.16 -5.17 -11.58
C ALA A 68 3.58 -3.95 -12.41
N GLU A 69 4.49 -4.13 -13.36
CA GLU A 69 4.94 -3.08 -14.29
C GLU A 69 3.79 -2.53 -15.14
N GLN A 70 3.00 -3.40 -15.77
CA GLN A 70 1.89 -2.98 -16.64
C GLN A 70 0.74 -2.33 -15.87
N LEU A 71 0.49 -2.74 -14.65
CA LEU A 71 -0.50 -2.12 -13.77
C LEU A 71 0.02 -0.86 -13.07
N GLY A 72 1.32 -0.57 -13.19
CA GLY A 72 1.94 0.53 -12.46
C GLY A 72 1.84 0.33 -10.94
N VAL A 73 1.85 -0.93 -10.48
CA VAL A 73 1.83 -1.24 -9.04
C VAL A 73 3.14 -0.78 -8.44
N THR A 74 3.05 -0.08 -7.32
CA THR A 74 4.23 0.32 -6.57
C THR A 74 4.99 -0.91 -6.09
N ASP A 75 6.30 -0.92 -6.29
CA ASP A 75 7.15 -1.97 -5.75
C ASP A 75 7.00 -2.04 -4.23
N ASP A 76 6.73 -3.22 -3.72
CA ASP A 76 6.62 -3.45 -2.28
C ASP A 76 7.90 -3.03 -1.54
N ALA A 77 9.07 -3.16 -2.17
CA ALA A 77 10.34 -2.72 -1.61
C ALA A 77 10.41 -1.19 -1.40
N LEU A 78 9.80 -0.39 -2.29
CA LEU A 78 9.72 1.06 -2.10
C LEU A 78 8.81 1.41 -0.92
N LEU A 79 7.68 0.72 -0.78
CA LEU A 79 6.78 0.93 0.35
C LEU A 79 7.44 0.51 1.67
N ASP A 80 8.17 -0.61 1.68
CA ASP A 80 8.91 -1.09 2.84
C ASP A 80 9.99 -0.06 3.25
N ALA A 81 10.75 0.45 2.28
CA ALA A 81 11.76 1.47 2.54
C ALA A 81 11.17 2.76 3.15
N VAL A 82 9.96 3.18 2.72
CA VAL A 82 9.25 4.30 3.37
C VAL A 82 8.92 3.97 4.81
N ILE A 83 8.33 2.80 5.08
CA ILE A 83 7.94 2.40 6.43
C ILE A 83 9.16 2.34 7.35
N ASP A 84 10.26 1.75 6.87
CA ASP A 84 11.49 1.66 7.63
C ASP A 84 12.11 3.04 7.91
N ALA A 85 12.19 3.91 6.91
CA ALA A 85 12.70 5.27 7.08
C ALA A 85 11.84 6.11 8.05
N VAL A 86 10.51 5.95 8.01
CA VAL A 86 9.59 6.63 8.96
C VAL A 86 9.79 6.09 10.38
N ALA A 87 9.92 4.78 10.55
CA ALA A 87 10.13 4.15 11.85
C ALA A 87 11.48 4.55 12.48
N ASP A 88 12.51 4.72 11.65
CA ASP A 88 13.86 5.14 12.08
C ASP A 88 14.04 6.67 12.16
N HIS A 89 13.02 7.45 11.78
CA HIS A 89 13.10 8.90 11.61
C HIS A 89 14.24 9.31 10.64
N ASP A 90 14.55 8.46 9.66
CA ASP A 90 15.57 8.69 8.65
C ASP A 90 15.04 9.58 7.53
N GLY A 91 15.25 10.89 7.69
CA GLY A 91 14.87 11.86 6.66
C GLY A 91 15.62 11.68 5.34
N ALA A 92 16.91 11.33 5.38
CA ALA A 92 17.70 11.15 4.18
C ALA A 92 17.21 9.92 3.38
N GLY A 93 16.97 8.80 4.06
CA GLY A 93 16.40 7.61 3.46
C GLY A 93 15.02 7.86 2.85
N LEU A 94 14.13 8.55 3.58
CA LEU A 94 12.79 8.84 3.09
C LEU A 94 12.79 9.72 1.83
N PHE A 95 13.58 10.80 1.80
CA PHE A 95 13.70 11.64 0.62
C PHE A 95 14.40 10.92 -0.54
N GLY A 96 15.31 9.97 -0.27
CA GLY A 96 15.89 9.07 -1.28
C GLY A 96 14.83 8.21 -1.96
N VAL A 97 13.88 7.66 -1.20
CA VAL A 97 12.76 6.88 -1.77
C VAL A 97 11.83 7.78 -2.61
N VAL A 98 11.59 9.03 -2.18
CA VAL A 98 10.81 10.00 -2.97
C VAL A 98 11.48 10.26 -4.32
N GLU A 99 12.78 10.51 -4.33
CA GLU A 99 13.55 10.72 -5.56
C GLU A 99 13.48 9.49 -6.47
N GLN A 100 13.74 8.30 -5.94
CA GLN A 100 13.67 7.04 -6.68
C GLN A 100 12.28 6.82 -7.28
N THR A 101 11.20 7.11 -6.55
CA THR A 101 9.82 6.96 -7.02
C THR A 101 9.56 7.86 -8.24
N VAL A 102 10.07 9.10 -8.20
CA VAL A 102 9.89 10.07 -9.29
C VAL A 102 10.77 9.72 -10.50
N GLU A 103 12.04 9.37 -10.28
CA GLU A 103 12.98 9.02 -11.34
C GLU A 103 12.57 7.74 -12.10
N SER A 104 12.02 6.76 -11.37
CA SER A 104 11.50 5.52 -11.97
C SER A 104 10.20 5.72 -12.76
N GLY A 105 9.65 6.93 -12.77
CA GLY A 105 8.42 7.25 -13.50
C GLY A 105 7.14 6.66 -12.91
N HIS A 106 7.16 6.26 -11.64
CA HIS A 106 5.96 5.77 -10.95
C HIS A 106 4.91 6.88 -10.84
N ASP A 107 3.64 6.50 -10.95
CA ASP A 107 2.54 7.42 -10.67
C ASP A 107 2.49 7.76 -9.18
N VAL A 108 2.80 9.02 -8.87
CA VAL A 108 2.85 9.53 -7.48
C VAL A 108 1.52 9.32 -6.74
N ARG A 109 0.39 9.49 -7.44
CA ARG A 109 -0.93 9.28 -6.84
C ARG A 109 -1.15 7.81 -6.47
N ARG A 110 -0.71 6.91 -7.34
CA ARG A 110 -0.77 5.47 -7.10
C ARG A 110 0.12 5.10 -5.93
N PHE A 111 1.36 5.59 -5.92
CA PHE A 111 2.30 5.38 -4.82
C PHE A 111 1.70 5.79 -3.46
N VAL A 112 1.13 7.01 -3.37
CA VAL A 112 0.50 7.48 -2.12
C VAL A 112 -0.74 6.65 -1.75
N THR A 113 -1.49 6.15 -2.74
CA THR A 113 -2.62 5.24 -2.48
C THR A 113 -2.14 3.91 -1.90
N ASP A 114 -1.10 3.32 -2.48
CA ASP A 114 -0.53 2.06 -2.02
C ASP A 114 0.13 2.22 -0.63
N LEU A 115 0.77 3.37 -0.36
CA LEU A 115 1.29 3.71 0.95
C LEU A 115 0.18 3.84 2.01
N LEU A 116 -0.97 4.42 1.66
CA LEU A 116 -2.13 4.48 2.56
C LEU A 116 -2.64 3.06 2.90
N HIS A 117 -2.72 2.19 1.90
CA HIS A 117 -3.08 0.78 2.12
C HIS A 117 -2.08 0.08 3.03
N ARG A 118 -0.78 0.36 2.88
CA ARG A 118 0.26 -0.18 3.74
C ARG A 118 0.07 0.24 5.20
N PHE A 119 -0.12 1.52 5.50
CA PHE A 119 -0.38 1.98 6.87
C PHE A 119 -1.67 1.38 7.44
N ARG A 120 -2.73 1.23 6.62
CA ARG A 120 -3.94 0.53 7.04
C ARG A 120 -3.64 -0.91 7.43
N ASP A 121 -2.87 -1.65 6.63
CA ASP A 121 -2.54 -3.04 6.90
C ASP A 121 -1.72 -3.18 8.20
N LEU A 122 -0.77 -2.28 8.43
CA LEU A 122 0.00 -2.22 9.67
C LEU A 122 -0.91 -1.93 10.88
N MET A 123 -1.87 -1.00 10.77
CA MET A 123 -2.86 -0.73 11.82
C MET A 123 -3.71 -1.96 12.13
N VAL A 124 -4.19 -2.67 11.10
CA VAL A 124 -5.01 -3.87 11.27
C VAL A 124 -4.21 -4.96 11.97
N ILE A 125 -2.95 -5.19 11.57
CA ILE A 125 -2.06 -6.16 12.23
C ILE A 125 -1.76 -5.76 13.67
N HIS A 126 -1.48 -4.49 13.92
CA HIS A 126 -1.16 -3.98 15.25
C HIS A 126 -2.32 -4.20 16.24
N HIS A 127 -3.56 -3.98 15.80
CA HIS A 127 -4.74 -4.09 16.68
C HIS A 127 -5.33 -5.49 16.77
N ALA A 128 -5.34 -6.26 15.67
CA ALA A 128 -5.97 -7.58 15.61
C ALA A 128 -4.97 -8.73 15.78
N GLY A 129 -3.67 -8.47 15.61
CA GLY A 129 -2.62 -9.48 15.58
C GLY A 129 -2.49 -10.18 14.21
N ALA A 130 -1.28 -10.60 13.86
CA ALA A 130 -0.98 -11.20 12.56
C ALA A 130 -1.80 -12.47 12.25
N ALA A 131 -2.06 -13.31 13.26
CA ALA A 131 -2.84 -14.55 13.08
C ALA A 131 -4.32 -14.28 12.76
N ALA A 132 -4.93 -13.28 13.42
CA ALA A 132 -6.34 -12.94 13.20
C ALA A 132 -6.58 -12.20 11.86
N THR A 133 -5.52 -11.73 11.21
CA THR A 133 -5.60 -10.97 9.96
C THR A 133 -5.43 -11.82 8.70
N ALA A 134 -5.21 -13.12 8.83
CA ALA A 134 -5.00 -14.04 7.70
C ALA A 134 -6.15 -14.00 6.68
N ASP A 135 -7.39 -13.84 7.14
CA ASP A 135 -8.57 -13.74 6.28
C ASP A 135 -8.89 -12.30 5.84
N VAL A 136 -8.27 -11.30 6.46
CA VAL A 136 -8.53 -9.87 6.19
C VAL A 136 -7.50 -9.30 5.24
N LEU A 137 -6.24 -9.72 5.40
CA LEU A 137 -5.12 -9.32 4.55
C LEU A 137 -4.87 -10.42 3.52
N ASP A 138 -5.14 -10.10 2.28
CA ASP A 138 -4.92 -11.01 1.15
C ASP A 138 -3.43 -10.96 0.72
N VAL A 139 -2.55 -11.45 1.61
CA VAL A 139 -1.09 -11.50 1.44
C VAL A 139 -0.55 -12.88 1.83
N SER A 140 0.63 -13.24 1.29
CA SER A 140 1.34 -14.46 1.67
C SER A 140 1.74 -14.45 3.16
N GLU A 141 2.04 -15.61 3.71
CA GLU A 141 2.45 -15.75 5.10
C GLU A 141 3.73 -14.96 5.39
N ASP A 142 4.77 -15.15 4.57
CA ASP A 142 6.05 -14.43 4.69
C ASP A 142 5.84 -12.90 4.66
N ARG A 143 4.95 -12.42 3.80
CA ARG A 143 4.62 -10.99 3.71
C ARG A 143 3.91 -10.51 4.97
N ARG A 144 3.04 -11.31 5.54
CA ARG A 144 2.32 -10.97 6.79
C ARG A 144 3.27 -10.91 7.98
N GLU A 145 4.27 -11.79 8.04
CA GLU A 145 5.31 -11.76 9.07
C GLU A 145 6.11 -10.46 8.99
N LEU A 146 6.57 -10.07 7.80
CA LEU A 146 7.28 -8.81 7.59
C LEU A 146 6.43 -7.60 8.00
N LEU A 147 5.14 -7.58 7.62
CA LEU A 147 4.23 -6.51 8.02
C LEU A 147 4.02 -6.48 9.54
N ALA A 148 4.04 -7.64 10.22
CA ALA A 148 3.93 -7.70 11.67
C ALA A 148 5.19 -7.14 12.35
N GLU A 149 6.38 -7.44 11.83
CA GLU A 149 7.63 -6.85 12.28
C GLU A 149 7.63 -5.32 12.11
N GLN A 150 7.20 -4.84 10.94
CA GLN A 150 7.05 -3.41 10.69
C GLN A 150 6.04 -2.76 11.65
N ALA A 151 4.87 -3.38 11.84
CA ALA A 151 3.83 -2.85 12.72
C ALA A 151 4.27 -2.76 14.19
N ALA A 152 5.13 -3.67 14.65
CA ALA A 152 5.65 -3.68 16.01
C ALA A 152 6.60 -2.50 16.32
N ARG A 153 7.11 -1.82 15.30
CA ARG A 153 8.00 -0.65 15.45
C ARG A 153 7.25 0.64 15.76
N PHE A 154 5.93 0.65 15.65
CA PHE A 154 5.08 1.81 15.84
C PHE A 154 4.12 1.65 17.00
N GLY A 155 3.80 2.75 17.67
CA GLY A 155 2.65 2.80 18.57
C GLY A 155 1.32 2.93 17.83
N PRO A 156 0.19 2.56 18.45
CA PRO A 156 -1.14 2.60 17.83
C PRO A 156 -1.55 4.03 17.40
N THR A 157 -1.20 5.02 18.20
CA THR A 157 -1.46 6.43 17.92
C THR A 157 -0.63 6.93 16.72
N GLU A 158 0.61 6.47 16.61
CA GLU A 158 1.49 6.83 15.49
C GLU A 158 0.98 6.29 14.17
N LEU A 159 0.60 5.00 14.11
CA LEU A 159 0.05 4.40 12.89
C LEU A 159 -1.21 5.12 12.43
N THR A 160 -2.11 5.47 13.35
CA THR A 160 -3.33 6.22 13.03
C THR A 160 -2.99 7.60 12.46
N ARG A 161 -2.05 8.31 13.08
CA ARG A 161 -1.58 9.61 12.61
C ARG A 161 -0.95 9.52 11.22
N TYR A 162 -0.07 8.53 10.98
CA TYR A 162 0.56 8.35 9.68
C TYR A 162 -0.47 8.07 8.59
N ALA A 163 -1.48 7.22 8.88
CA ALA A 163 -2.57 6.98 7.94
C ALA A 163 -3.36 8.26 7.62
N ASP A 164 -3.64 9.11 8.61
CA ASP A 164 -4.32 10.41 8.41
C ASP A 164 -3.47 11.38 7.59
N VAL A 165 -2.16 11.46 7.86
CA VAL A 165 -1.23 12.29 7.10
C VAL A 165 -1.18 11.85 5.64
N VAL A 166 -1.08 10.54 5.38
CA VAL A 166 -1.05 9.99 4.01
C VAL A 166 -2.38 10.20 3.30
N ASN A 167 -3.52 10.00 3.98
CA ASN A 167 -4.84 10.22 3.41
C ASN A 167 -5.07 11.69 3.02
N THR A 168 -4.61 12.62 3.86
CA THR A 168 -4.62 14.06 3.56
C THR A 168 -3.73 14.36 2.36
N GLY A 169 -2.51 13.79 2.33
CA GLY A 169 -1.58 13.92 1.21
C GLY A 169 -2.15 13.41 -0.09
N LEU A 170 -2.84 12.26 -0.08
CA LEU A 170 -3.51 11.70 -1.26
C LEU A 170 -4.55 12.66 -1.84
N THR A 171 -5.31 13.34 -1.00
CA THR A 171 -6.28 14.33 -1.44
C THR A 171 -5.61 15.54 -2.10
N GLN A 172 -4.45 15.97 -1.57
CA GLN A 172 -3.67 17.08 -2.11
C GLN A 172 -3.00 16.72 -3.44
N VAL A 173 -2.44 15.51 -3.57
CA VAL A 173 -1.85 15.00 -4.83
C VAL A 173 -2.88 14.95 -5.95
N LYS A 174 -4.13 14.55 -5.66
CA LYS A 174 -5.22 14.47 -6.65
C LYS A 174 -5.56 15.81 -7.31
N GLY A 175 -5.42 16.91 -6.59
CA GLY A 175 -5.72 18.26 -7.08
C GLY A 175 -4.49 19.06 -7.53
N SER A 176 -3.29 18.50 -7.47
CA SER A 176 -2.04 19.21 -7.67
C SER A 176 -1.58 19.24 -9.13
N THR A 177 -1.02 20.39 -9.53
CA THR A 177 -0.25 20.55 -10.77
C THR A 177 1.20 20.09 -10.63
N SER A 178 1.67 19.86 -9.39
CA SER A 178 3.03 19.38 -9.09
C SER A 178 2.98 18.19 -8.12
N PRO A 179 2.73 16.97 -8.60
CA PRO A 179 2.65 15.77 -7.75
C PRO A 179 3.93 15.49 -6.97
N ARG A 180 5.11 15.74 -7.57
CA ARG A 180 6.42 15.59 -6.93
C ARG A 180 6.51 16.45 -5.66
N LEU A 181 6.22 17.74 -5.75
CA LEU A 181 6.26 18.65 -4.61
C LEU A 181 5.32 18.21 -3.49
N GLN A 182 4.13 17.70 -3.84
CA GLN A 182 3.19 17.18 -2.85
C GLN A 182 3.72 15.93 -2.15
N LEU A 183 4.44 15.06 -2.87
CA LEU A 183 5.08 13.89 -2.27
C LEU A 183 6.22 14.29 -1.32
N GLU A 184 7.03 15.27 -1.69
CA GLU A 184 8.09 15.84 -0.82
C GLU A 184 7.50 16.46 0.46
N ILE A 185 6.40 17.21 0.34
CA ILE A 185 5.68 17.78 1.50
C ILE A 185 5.09 16.67 2.38
N LEU A 186 4.53 15.63 1.77
CA LEU A 186 4.01 14.47 2.50
C LEU A 186 5.14 13.78 3.28
N ALA A 187 6.29 13.53 2.65
CA ALA A 187 7.46 12.94 3.30
C ALA A 187 7.93 13.77 4.50
N ALA A 188 8.01 15.09 4.33
CA ALA A 188 8.37 15.99 5.44
C ALA A 188 7.37 15.88 6.62
N ARG A 189 6.06 15.76 6.35
CA ARG A 189 5.03 15.60 7.39
C ARG A 189 5.13 14.26 8.12
N LEU A 190 5.52 13.20 7.43
CA LEU A 190 5.73 11.88 8.05
C LEU A 190 6.90 11.91 9.05
N LEU A 191 7.91 12.73 8.82
CA LEU A 191 9.08 12.87 9.69
C LEU A 191 8.85 13.78 10.92
N VAL A 192 7.77 14.57 10.93
CA VAL A 192 7.45 15.39 12.10
C VAL A 192 7.06 14.47 13.25
N PRO A 193 7.84 14.45 14.35
CA PRO A 193 7.50 13.62 15.49
C PRO A 193 6.14 14.03 16.05
N THR A 194 5.35 13.05 16.50
CA THR A 194 4.26 13.33 17.41
C THR A 194 4.88 13.97 18.64
N SER A 195 4.63 15.24 18.84
CA SER A 195 4.71 15.71 20.20
C SER A 195 3.57 14.97 20.91
N ASP A 196 3.89 13.90 21.64
CA ASP A 196 3.12 13.43 22.76
C ASP A 196 3.16 14.53 23.82
N ALA A 197 2.60 15.68 23.48
CA ALA A 197 2.11 16.60 24.45
C ALA A 197 0.81 15.94 24.95
N ASP A 198 0.96 14.95 25.83
CA ASP A 198 -0.05 14.73 26.85
C ASP A 198 -0.33 16.15 27.42
N PRO A 199 -1.53 16.70 27.19
CA PRO A 199 -1.85 18.03 27.71
C PRO A 199 -1.61 18.13 29.23
N GLU A 200 -1.78 17.01 29.97
CA GLU A 200 -1.49 16.89 31.38
C GLU A 200 0.02 16.94 31.67
N ALA A 201 0.86 16.24 30.88
CA ALA A 201 2.31 16.30 31.02
C ALA A 201 2.87 17.69 30.65
N THR A 202 2.29 18.38 29.70
CA THR A 202 2.65 19.75 29.32
C THR A 202 2.22 20.74 30.40
N LEU A 203 1.03 20.60 30.98
CA LEU A 203 0.55 21.40 32.12
C LEU A 203 1.41 21.18 33.36
N ALA A 204 1.74 19.93 33.70
CA ALA A 204 2.62 19.62 34.83
C ALA A 204 4.05 20.20 34.66
N ARG A 205 4.55 20.30 33.43
CA ARG A 205 5.86 20.96 33.17
C ARG A 205 5.77 22.49 33.25
N LEU A 206 4.62 23.07 32.92
CA LEU A 206 4.38 24.52 33.10
C LEU A 206 4.23 24.90 34.57
N GLU A 207 3.59 24.05 35.41
CA GLU A 207 3.45 24.28 36.87
C GLU A 207 4.79 24.22 37.63
N VAL A 208 5.83 23.56 37.10
CA VAL A 208 7.17 23.49 37.71
C VAL A 208 8.01 24.72 37.40
N VAL A 209 7.59 25.58 36.46
CA VAL A 209 8.33 26.77 36.02
C VAL A 209 7.80 28.08 36.68
N GLU A 210 6.69 28.03 37.41
CA GLU A 210 6.23 29.09 38.29
C GLU A 210 6.78 28.94 39.73
#